data_035080aaec09cd37df3a45b6a1fdbfc6
#
_entry.id   035080aaec09cd37df3a45b6a1fdbfc6
#
_cell.length_a   1.000
_cell.length_b   1.000
_cell.length_c   1.000
_cell.angle_alpha   90.00
_cell.angle_beta   90.00
_cell.angle_gamma   90.00
#
_symmetry.space_group_name_H-M   'P 1'
#
loop_
_entity.id
_entity.type
_entity.pdbx_description
1 polymer ?
#
loop_
_entity_poly.entity_id
_entity_poly.type
_entity_poly.pdbx_seq_one_letter_code
_entity_poly.pdbx_strand_id
1 'polypeptide(L)'
;MINRILIRVKVVQTLYSHLLVEKDFALEPQPSSPTKEKRFAYALYLDLLMLMGQLANEISIRGRGNPLEETRFIRSVMADDRMRSLRMKYSAQPFPLQTALPILVEKVKESTLLKNFLKHSDESANSDIDIWRDIFNTYIIKDPTLLAVISRRENYTLRGVDRAAELMDSTFVNFYSSNGNLSAAVRTLETSLNASRELYFRLLMLPPDLVRLRDQQLDELRHKYITTEEDRNPNLRFVENRLAEALDQDPEINAYRSAYKLSWIEQDRVTLTALMREILASDVYREYMELPASDFHTDAEFWRNIFKKVIFRSENFLLDMEDKSVYWNDDMEIIGTFLLKTLKRFDDLYDVQTGRVTQEPVLPKYKDEEDARFGAELLSYALNNRELYRSYIDRYIDSSQWDTERLALMDVVIMLTAIA
;
A
#
# COMPACT_ATOMS: atom_id res chain seq x y z
N MET A 1 -8.57 -3.16 -15.41
CA MET A 1 -8.96 -2.75 -14.06
C MET A 1 -8.70 -1.26 -13.81
N ILE A 2 -7.48 -0.79 -13.91
CA ILE A 2 -7.20 0.65 -13.76
C ILE A 2 -7.82 1.40 -14.94
N ASN A 3 -8.81 2.24 -14.65
CA ASN A 3 -9.49 3.07 -15.66
C ASN A 3 -9.04 4.52 -15.56
N ARG A 4 -9.40 5.35 -16.54
CA ARG A 4 -9.03 6.77 -16.58
C ARG A 4 -9.57 7.58 -15.38
N ILE A 5 -10.64 7.13 -14.72
CA ILE A 5 -11.16 7.80 -13.51
C ILE A 5 -10.17 7.58 -12.36
N LEU A 6 -9.80 6.34 -12.09
CA LEU A 6 -8.82 6.02 -11.04
C LEU A 6 -7.47 6.69 -11.33
N ILE A 7 -7.01 6.66 -12.61
CA ILE A 7 -5.76 7.32 -13.00
C ILE A 7 -5.81 8.83 -12.68
N ARG A 8 -6.90 9.52 -13.03
CA ARG A 8 -7.05 10.95 -12.72
C ARG A 8 -7.05 11.23 -11.22
N VAL A 9 -7.75 10.40 -10.44
CA VAL A 9 -7.73 10.53 -8.96
C VAL A 9 -6.30 10.39 -8.45
N LYS A 10 -5.55 9.39 -8.90
CA LYS A 10 -4.15 9.19 -8.49
C LYS A 10 -3.22 10.31 -8.98
N VAL A 11 -3.46 10.86 -10.16
CA VAL A 11 -2.73 12.05 -10.66
C VAL A 11 -3.00 13.26 -9.77
N VAL A 12 -4.27 13.52 -9.42
CA VAL A 12 -4.64 14.63 -8.50
C VAL A 12 -3.97 14.44 -7.14
N GLN A 13 -4.05 13.25 -6.55
CA GLN A 13 -3.40 12.95 -5.27
C GLN A 13 -1.88 13.14 -5.33
N THR A 14 -1.23 12.65 -6.41
CA THR A 14 0.21 12.80 -6.63
C THR A 14 0.61 14.25 -6.83
N LEU A 15 -0.13 14.99 -7.66
CA LEU A 15 0.11 16.41 -7.92
C LEU A 15 -0.11 17.26 -6.66
N TYR A 16 -1.15 16.96 -5.88
CA TYR A 16 -1.41 17.62 -4.61
C TYR A 16 -0.25 17.42 -3.63
N SER A 17 0.18 16.18 -3.44
CA SER A 17 1.32 15.87 -2.57
C SER A 17 2.59 16.56 -3.05
N HIS A 18 2.84 16.57 -4.37
CA HIS A 18 3.97 17.26 -4.97
C HIS A 18 3.96 18.77 -4.68
N LEU A 19 2.82 19.44 -4.88
CA LEU A 19 2.70 20.89 -4.68
C LEU A 19 2.65 21.28 -3.19
N LEU A 20 2.13 20.42 -2.33
CA LEU A 20 2.06 20.66 -0.90
C LEU A 20 3.46 20.69 -0.25
N VAL A 21 4.37 19.85 -0.73
CA VAL A 21 5.70 19.62 -0.16
C VAL A 21 6.79 20.47 -0.84
N GLU A 22 6.41 21.37 -1.74
CA GLU A 22 7.34 22.16 -2.55
C GLU A 22 8.37 22.98 -1.76
N LYS A 23 8.24 23.08 -0.43
CA LYS A 23 9.10 23.97 0.39
C LYS A 23 9.88 23.31 1.52
N ASP A 24 9.42 22.22 2.16
CA ASP A 24 10.10 21.70 3.35
C ASP A 24 9.98 20.18 3.51
N PHE A 25 11.04 19.55 4.06
CA PHE A 25 10.99 18.18 4.55
C PHE A 25 9.88 18.05 5.62
N ALA A 26 9.01 17.09 5.48
CA ALA A 26 7.98 16.79 6.44
C ALA A 26 8.06 15.33 6.88
N LEU A 27 8.07 15.12 8.19
CA LEU A 27 7.86 13.80 8.76
C LEU A 27 6.43 13.31 8.45
N GLU A 28 6.29 12.00 8.19
CA GLU A 28 4.98 11.40 8.03
C GLU A 28 4.06 11.70 9.22
N PRO A 29 2.75 11.83 8.98
CA PRO A 29 1.79 12.18 10.02
C PRO A 29 1.74 11.11 11.12
N GLN A 30 1.49 11.57 12.34
CA GLN A 30 1.32 10.66 13.47
C GLN A 30 0.05 9.82 13.26
N PRO A 31 0.05 8.53 13.68
CA PRO A 31 -1.13 7.69 13.55
C PRO A 31 -2.32 8.27 14.35
N SER A 32 -3.46 8.41 13.69
CA SER A 32 -4.69 8.99 14.27
C SER A 32 -5.27 8.13 15.40
N SER A 33 -5.09 6.81 15.33
CA SER A 33 -5.50 5.85 16.36
C SER A 33 -4.32 4.95 16.73
N PRO A 34 -3.62 5.20 17.85
CA PRO A 34 -2.37 4.54 18.16
C PRO A 34 -2.59 3.16 18.80
N THR A 35 -2.85 2.14 17.98
CA THR A 35 -2.69 0.75 18.40
C THR A 35 -1.24 0.45 18.75
N LYS A 36 -0.96 -0.64 19.49
CA LYS A 36 0.41 -1.04 19.82
C LYS A 36 1.28 -1.22 18.56
N GLU A 37 0.71 -1.79 17.52
CA GLU A 37 1.37 -2.00 16.23
C GLU A 37 1.69 -0.68 15.51
N LYS A 38 0.71 0.24 15.42
CA LYS A 38 0.94 1.55 14.80
C LYS A 38 1.98 2.38 15.57
N ARG A 39 1.96 2.29 16.90
CA ARG A 39 2.98 2.94 17.73
C ARG A 39 4.36 2.34 17.50
N PHE A 40 4.46 1.01 17.41
CA PHE A 40 5.70 0.32 17.08
C PHE A 40 6.20 0.71 15.68
N ALA A 41 5.34 0.67 14.66
CA ALA A 41 5.70 1.03 13.29
C ALA A 41 6.20 2.47 13.19
N TYR A 42 5.52 3.42 13.83
CA TYR A 42 5.93 4.82 13.82
C TYR A 42 7.23 5.07 14.62
N ALA A 43 7.39 4.40 15.77
CA ALA A 43 8.65 4.45 16.53
C ALA A 43 9.81 3.89 15.72
N LEU A 44 9.59 2.75 15.02
CA LEU A 44 10.60 2.15 14.15
C LEU A 44 10.95 3.06 12.97
N TYR A 45 9.95 3.69 12.34
CA TYR A 45 10.15 4.68 11.29
C TYR A 45 11.08 5.82 11.74
N LEU A 46 10.83 6.42 12.92
CA LEU A 46 11.66 7.48 13.47
C LEU A 46 13.11 6.99 13.78
N ASP A 47 13.23 5.75 14.24
CA ASP A 47 14.54 5.16 14.50
C ASP A 47 15.30 4.85 13.21
N LEU A 48 14.62 4.43 12.14
CA LEU A 48 15.23 4.20 10.82
C LEU A 48 15.77 5.51 10.24
N LEU A 49 15.03 6.61 10.34
CA LEU A 49 15.53 7.93 9.93
C LEU A 49 16.80 8.32 10.69
N MET A 50 16.80 8.11 12.02
CA MET A 50 17.99 8.38 12.83
C MET A 50 19.16 7.45 12.50
N LEU A 51 18.89 6.18 12.21
CA LEU A 51 19.91 5.23 11.77
C LEU A 51 20.58 5.70 10.47
N MET A 52 19.80 6.23 9.53
CA MET A 52 20.34 6.77 8.27
C MET A 52 21.25 7.98 8.54
N GLY A 53 20.86 8.88 9.44
CA GLY A 53 21.73 9.98 9.89
C GLY A 53 23.03 9.50 10.51
N GLN A 54 22.97 8.50 11.38
CA GLN A 54 24.16 7.89 11.99
C GLN A 54 25.03 7.19 10.96
N LEU A 55 24.43 6.44 10.03
CA LEU A 55 25.15 5.79 8.92
C LEU A 55 25.87 6.83 8.06
N ALA A 56 25.21 7.94 7.73
CA ALA A 56 25.81 9.04 6.98
C ALA A 56 27.06 9.60 7.68
N ASN A 57 26.97 9.82 8.99
CA ASN A 57 28.06 10.38 9.79
C ASN A 57 29.28 9.43 9.87
N GLU A 58 29.07 8.11 9.90
CA GLU A 58 30.14 7.12 9.98
C GLU A 58 30.81 6.82 8.61
N ILE A 59 30.19 7.21 7.49
CA ILE A 59 30.72 6.99 6.16
C ILE A 59 31.63 8.15 5.75
N SER A 60 32.89 8.11 6.20
CA SER A 60 33.92 9.04 5.78
C SER A 60 34.72 8.47 4.60
N ILE A 61 34.97 9.31 3.60
CA ILE A 61 35.75 8.96 2.39
C ILE A 61 36.99 9.84 2.33
N ARG A 62 38.15 9.19 2.23
CA ARG A 62 39.43 9.88 2.19
C ARG A 62 39.48 10.94 1.06
N GLY A 63 39.68 12.20 1.44
CA GLY A 63 39.73 13.34 0.52
C GLY A 63 38.39 13.96 0.12
N ARG A 64 37.26 13.41 0.61
CA ARG A 64 35.89 13.92 0.33
C ARG A 64 35.02 14.12 1.57
N GLY A 65 35.53 13.87 2.77
CA GLY A 65 34.73 13.98 4.01
C GLY A 65 33.61 12.95 4.10
N ASN A 66 32.43 13.37 4.56
CA ASN A 66 31.23 12.55 4.73
C ASN A 66 30.17 12.90 3.66
N PRO A 67 30.30 12.44 2.42
CA PRO A 67 29.48 12.89 1.31
C PRO A 67 27.97 12.57 1.49
N LEU A 68 27.64 11.53 2.23
CA LEU A 68 26.26 11.17 2.53
C LEU A 68 25.63 12.08 3.61
N GLU A 69 26.42 12.59 4.55
CA GLU A 69 25.99 13.58 5.55
C GLU A 69 25.65 14.93 4.89
N GLU A 70 26.35 15.27 3.81
CA GLU A 70 26.14 16.50 3.07
C GLU A 70 24.88 16.50 2.21
N THR A 71 24.24 15.35 2.02
CA THR A 71 22.99 15.24 1.25
C THR A 71 21.87 16.07 1.86
N ARG A 72 21.06 16.70 1.04
CA ARG A 72 19.94 17.55 1.47
C ARG A 72 18.94 16.78 2.33
N PHE A 73 18.69 15.52 1.98
CA PHE A 73 17.78 14.66 2.73
C PHE A 73 18.23 14.49 4.18
N ILE A 74 19.46 14.06 4.41
CA ILE A 74 19.97 13.85 5.78
C ILE A 74 20.04 15.15 6.56
N ARG A 75 20.49 16.24 5.93
CA ARG A 75 20.48 17.57 6.60
C ARG A 75 19.07 17.96 7.02
N SER A 76 18.06 17.75 6.17
CA SER A 76 16.68 18.07 6.50
C SER A 76 16.12 17.19 7.62
N VAL A 77 16.41 15.88 7.60
CA VAL A 77 16.03 14.94 8.68
C VAL A 77 16.65 15.35 10.02
N MET A 78 17.94 15.66 10.01
CA MET A 78 18.68 15.99 11.24
C MET A 78 18.35 17.39 11.78
N ALA A 79 17.86 18.30 10.95
CA ALA A 79 17.44 19.65 11.31
C ALA A 79 15.96 19.73 11.77
N ASP A 80 15.17 18.66 11.66
CA ASP A 80 13.75 18.69 12.05
C ASP A 80 13.59 18.67 13.58
N ASP A 81 13.16 19.79 14.14
CA ASP A 81 12.99 20.00 15.61
C ASP A 81 11.95 19.04 16.23
N ARG A 82 11.01 18.54 15.45
CA ARG A 82 9.96 17.64 15.92
C ARG A 82 10.49 16.22 16.18
N MET A 83 11.56 15.82 15.52
CA MET A 83 12.13 14.46 15.61
C MET A 83 12.38 14.05 17.07
N ARG A 84 12.97 14.93 17.87
CA ARG A 84 13.28 14.66 19.29
C ARG A 84 12.01 14.43 20.11
N SER A 85 11.03 15.31 19.97
CA SER A 85 9.75 15.24 20.72
C SER A 85 8.94 14.01 20.32
N LEU A 86 8.87 13.69 19.05
CA LEU A 86 8.17 12.51 18.53
C LEU A 86 8.84 11.20 19.00
N ARG A 87 10.16 11.11 18.97
CA ARG A 87 10.86 9.94 19.49
C ARG A 87 10.57 9.70 20.97
N MET A 88 10.51 10.75 21.77
CA MET A 88 10.11 10.63 23.18
C MET A 88 8.65 10.15 23.32
N LYS A 89 7.73 10.73 22.55
CA LYS A 89 6.30 10.41 22.59
C LYS A 89 6.01 8.94 22.22
N TYR A 90 6.70 8.41 21.23
CA TYR A 90 6.50 7.04 20.72
C TYR A 90 7.46 6.03 21.35
N SER A 91 8.25 6.43 22.33
CA SER A 91 9.25 5.56 22.99
C SER A 91 10.20 4.90 21.99
N ALA A 92 10.58 5.66 20.94
CA ALA A 92 11.53 5.19 19.95
C ALA A 92 12.88 4.87 20.65
N GLN A 93 13.42 3.71 20.34
CA GLN A 93 14.67 3.22 20.93
C GLN A 93 15.76 3.22 19.86
N PRO A 94 16.90 3.89 20.11
CA PRO A 94 17.99 3.84 19.15
C PRO A 94 18.46 2.42 18.90
N PHE A 95 18.88 2.15 17.67
CA PHE A 95 19.50 0.87 17.35
C PHE A 95 20.80 0.70 18.12
N PRO A 96 21.14 -0.53 18.55
CA PRO A 96 22.44 -0.81 19.14
C PRO A 96 23.53 -0.55 18.10
N LEU A 97 24.21 0.59 18.22
CA LEU A 97 25.26 1.05 17.29
C LEU A 97 26.40 0.04 17.16
N GLN A 98 26.64 -0.75 18.22
CA GLN A 98 27.75 -1.71 18.28
C GLN A 98 27.57 -2.95 17.41
N THR A 99 26.35 -3.29 17.01
CA THR A 99 26.07 -4.54 16.29
C THR A 99 25.69 -4.35 14.82
N ALA A 100 24.73 -3.51 14.52
CA ALA A 100 24.20 -3.36 13.16
C ALA A 100 24.93 -2.27 12.35
N LEU A 101 25.23 -1.13 12.98
CA LEU A 101 25.78 0.03 12.27
C LEU A 101 27.14 -0.27 11.61
N PRO A 102 28.14 -0.90 12.25
CA PRO A 102 29.42 -1.18 11.60
C PRO A 102 29.28 -2.06 10.36
N ILE A 103 28.37 -3.06 10.42
CA ILE A 103 28.11 -3.96 9.29
C ILE A 103 27.47 -3.19 8.12
N LEU A 104 26.52 -2.31 8.41
CA LEU A 104 25.88 -1.47 7.40
C LEU A 104 26.88 -0.49 6.78
N VAL A 105 27.74 0.11 7.58
CA VAL A 105 28.80 1.04 7.13
C VAL A 105 29.70 0.34 6.13
N GLU A 106 30.22 -0.85 6.43
CA GLU A 106 31.08 -1.62 5.54
C GLU A 106 30.34 -1.97 4.23
N LYS A 107 29.12 -2.52 4.31
CA LYS A 107 28.32 -2.86 3.14
C LYS A 107 28.09 -1.65 2.22
N VAL A 108 27.77 -0.49 2.77
CA VAL A 108 27.50 0.72 2.00
C VAL A 108 28.80 1.28 1.41
N LYS A 109 29.91 1.30 2.16
CA LYS A 109 31.22 1.75 1.66
C LYS A 109 31.71 0.94 0.45
N GLU A 110 31.48 -0.37 0.48
CA GLU A 110 31.88 -1.27 -0.63
C GLU A 110 30.91 -1.26 -1.80
N SER A 111 29.71 -0.70 -1.62
CA SER A 111 28.62 -0.75 -2.60
C SER A 111 28.96 -0.04 -3.91
N THR A 112 28.42 -0.57 -5.00
CA THR A 112 28.42 0.09 -6.31
C THR A 112 27.56 1.35 -6.31
N LEU A 113 26.51 1.40 -5.46
CA LEU A 113 25.64 2.55 -5.31
C LEU A 113 26.42 3.78 -4.86
N LEU A 114 27.17 3.67 -3.77
CA LEU A 114 27.98 4.79 -3.27
C LEU A 114 29.08 5.18 -4.27
N LYS A 115 29.74 4.21 -4.91
CA LYS A 115 30.75 4.49 -5.92
C LYS A 115 30.20 5.24 -7.14
N ASN A 116 28.99 4.91 -7.57
CA ASN A 116 28.30 5.61 -8.67
C ASN A 116 27.86 7.00 -8.24
N PHE A 117 27.27 7.14 -7.05
CA PHE A 117 26.92 8.44 -6.48
C PHE A 117 28.10 9.40 -6.44
N LEU A 118 29.26 8.94 -5.98
CA LEU A 118 30.48 9.77 -5.91
C LEU A 118 31.05 10.17 -7.28
N LYS A 119 30.73 9.44 -8.35
CA LYS A 119 31.16 9.79 -9.72
C LYS A 119 30.23 10.83 -10.36
N HIS A 120 28.94 10.85 -10.00
CA HIS A 120 27.92 11.63 -10.68
C HIS A 120 27.27 12.72 -9.76
N SER A 121 27.83 12.96 -8.58
CA SER A 121 27.28 13.88 -7.57
C SER A 121 27.15 15.34 -8.02
N ASP A 122 27.79 15.72 -9.14
CA ASP A 122 27.75 17.08 -9.65
C ASP A 122 26.62 17.33 -10.69
N GLU A 123 25.89 16.29 -11.09
CA GLU A 123 24.98 16.37 -12.25
C GLU A 123 23.50 16.53 -11.95
N SER A 124 22.99 16.24 -10.74
CA SER A 124 21.59 16.50 -10.42
C SER A 124 21.29 16.61 -8.93
N ALA A 125 20.44 17.59 -8.56
CA ALA A 125 19.91 17.79 -7.21
C ALA A 125 19.05 16.60 -6.70
N ASN A 126 18.77 15.62 -7.54
CA ASN A 126 17.93 14.46 -7.27
C ASN A 126 18.73 13.21 -6.90
N SER A 127 20.04 13.22 -7.11
CA SER A 127 20.91 12.09 -6.76
C SER A 127 20.92 11.82 -5.24
N ASP A 128 20.67 12.83 -4.43
CA ASP A 128 20.72 12.76 -2.98
C ASP A 128 19.71 11.80 -2.38
N ILE A 129 18.47 11.85 -2.85
CA ILE A 129 17.42 11.02 -2.32
C ILE A 129 17.43 9.62 -2.97
N ASP A 130 17.78 9.53 -4.26
CA ASP A 130 17.90 8.25 -4.96
C ASP A 130 18.91 7.35 -4.24
N ILE A 131 20.08 7.88 -3.89
CA ILE A 131 21.09 7.10 -3.16
C ILE A 131 20.53 6.61 -1.81
N TRP A 132 19.78 7.44 -1.06
CA TRP A 132 19.23 7.05 0.23
C TRP A 132 18.11 6.02 0.11
N ARG A 133 17.25 6.15 -0.87
CA ARG A 133 16.20 5.17 -1.17
C ARG A 133 16.81 3.82 -1.54
N ASP A 134 17.83 3.83 -2.39
CA ASP A 134 18.52 2.62 -2.83
C ASP A 134 19.29 1.96 -1.67
N ILE A 135 19.99 2.74 -0.83
CA ILE A 135 20.66 2.25 0.39
C ILE A 135 19.62 1.62 1.33
N PHE A 136 18.50 2.30 1.58
CA PHE A 136 17.45 1.80 2.45
C PHE A 136 16.90 0.46 1.96
N ASN A 137 16.48 0.39 0.70
CA ASN A 137 15.84 -0.79 0.13
C ASN A 137 16.79 -1.97 -0.08
N THR A 138 18.08 -1.69 -0.32
CA THR A 138 19.07 -2.74 -0.64
C THR A 138 19.78 -3.25 0.61
N TYR A 139 20.18 -2.35 1.51
CA TYR A 139 21.08 -2.67 2.61
C TYR A 139 20.45 -2.54 3.99
N ILE A 140 19.52 -1.60 4.23
CA ILE A 140 19.00 -1.37 5.59
C ILE A 140 17.85 -2.33 5.89
N ILE A 141 16.73 -2.22 5.17
CA ILE A 141 15.50 -2.93 5.55
C ILE A 141 15.61 -4.46 5.36
N LYS A 142 16.56 -4.93 4.56
CA LYS A 142 16.82 -6.35 4.30
C LYS A 142 17.98 -6.93 5.10
N ASP A 143 18.64 -6.12 5.94
CA ASP A 143 19.79 -6.60 6.70
C ASP A 143 19.38 -7.59 7.81
N PRO A 144 19.89 -8.84 7.80
CA PRO A 144 19.50 -9.85 8.78
C PRO A 144 19.86 -9.47 10.22
N THR A 145 20.99 -8.76 10.42
CA THR A 145 21.44 -8.32 11.75
C THR A 145 20.52 -7.26 12.30
N LEU A 146 20.14 -6.28 11.45
CA LEU A 146 19.19 -5.26 11.81
C LEU A 146 17.81 -5.85 12.12
N LEU A 147 17.30 -6.74 11.27
CA LEU A 147 16.03 -7.43 11.48
C LEU A 147 16.02 -8.25 12.75
N ALA A 148 17.14 -8.92 13.10
CA ALA A 148 17.27 -9.64 14.37
C ALA A 148 17.24 -8.71 15.59
N VAL A 149 17.73 -7.49 15.47
CA VAL A 149 17.63 -6.46 16.52
C VAL A 149 16.20 -5.95 16.63
N ILE A 150 15.54 -5.66 15.51
CA ILE A 150 14.16 -5.20 15.46
C ILE A 150 13.21 -6.25 16.05
N SER A 151 13.41 -7.53 15.76
CA SER A 151 12.56 -8.63 16.23
C SER A 151 12.55 -8.83 17.74
N ARG A 152 13.55 -8.30 18.45
CA ARG A 152 13.65 -8.36 19.93
C ARG A 152 12.96 -7.19 20.63
N ARG A 153 12.42 -6.23 19.88
CA ARG A 153 11.76 -5.06 20.47
C ARG A 153 10.38 -5.40 21.00
N GLU A 154 9.99 -4.68 22.03
CA GLU A 154 8.63 -4.78 22.55
C GLU A 154 7.60 -4.38 21.48
N ASN A 155 6.50 -5.10 21.43
CA ASN A 155 5.42 -4.95 20.45
C ASN A 155 5.85 -5.18 18.98
N TYR A 156 6.93 -5.91 18.75
CA TYR A 156 7.34 -6.32 17.41
C TYR A 156 6.23 -7.10 16.70
N THR A 157 5.98 -6.75 15.44
CA THR A 157 5.19 -7.52 14.48
C THR A 157 5.83 -7.36 13.09
N LEU A 158 5.75 -8.39 12.25
CA LEU A 158 6.19 -8.29 10.85
C LEU A 158 5.48 -7.14 10.15
N ARG A 159 4.17 -7.05 10.32
CA ARG A 159 3.33 -5.98 9.77
C ARG A 159 3.77 -4.59 10.24
N GLY A 160 4.20 -4.45 11.49
CA GLY A 160 4.75 -3.19 11.99
C GLY A 160 6.05 -2.80 11.30
N VAL A 161 6.87 -3.78 10.91
CA VAL A 161 8.10 -3.53 10.10
C VAL A 161 7.74 -3.11 8.69
N ASP A 162 6.80 -3.81 8.05
CA ASP A 162 6.32 -3.46 6.70
C ASP A 162 5.73 -2.05 6.68
N ARG A 163 4.94 -1.71 7.69
CA ARG A 163 4.37 -0.37 7.84
C ARG A 163 5.44 0.70 8.05
N ALA A 164 6.48 0.43 8.83
CA ALA A 164 7.59 1.37 8.99
C ALA A 164 8.35 1.58 7.67
N ALA A 165 8.51 0.51 6.86
CA ALA A 165 9.10 0.61 5.53
C ALA A 165 8.23 1.43 4.56
N GLU A 166 6.90 1.27 4.61
CA GLU A 166 5.96 2.11 3.84
C GLU A 166 6.07 3.59 4.22
N LEU A 167 6.16 3.92 5.51
CA LEU A 167 6.37 5.29 5.97
C LEU A 167 7.70 5.86 5.48
N MET A 168 8.76 5.04 5.46
CA MET A 168 10.05 5.45 4.89
C MET A 168 9.94 5.72 3.39
N ASP A 169 9.30 4.85 2.62
CA ASP A 169 9.10 5.05 1.18
C ASP A 169 8.27 6.30 0.89
N SER A 170 7.19 6.51 1.66
CA SER A 170 6.38 7.74 1.59
C SER A 170 7.24 8.99 1.88
N THR A 171 8.10 8.95 2.90
CA THR A 171 9.01 10.06 3.22
C THR A 171 9.98 10.35 2.06
N PHE A 172 10.56 9.33 1.44
CA PHE A 172 11.43 9.51 0.27
C PHE A 172 10.67 10.15 -0.90
N VAL A 173 9.48 9.66 -1.17
CA VAL A 173 8.61 10.17 -2.21
C VAL A 173 8.24 11.63 -1.97
N ASN A 174 7.83 11.97 -0.76
CA ASN A 174 7.46 13.34 -0.38
C ASN A 174 8.66 14.30 -0.47
N PHE A 175 9.84 13.85 -0.08
CA PHE A 175 11.05 14.64 -0.22
C PHE A 175 11.44 14.89 -1.68
N TYR A 176 11.21 13.92 -2.56
CA TYR A 176 11.39 14.08 -4.01
C TYR A 176 10.48 15.14 -4.58
N SER A 177 9.19 15.10 -4.23
CA SER A 177 8.21 16.03 -4.77
C SER A 177 8.55 17.48 -4.43
N SER A 178 9.17 17.72 -3.27
CA SER A 178 9.63 19.06 -2.88
C SER A 178 10.75 19.64 -3.74
N ASN A 179 11.42 18.83 -4.54
CA ASN A 179 12.56 19.24 -5.36
C ASN A 179 12.26 19.35 -6.87
N GLY A 180 10.99 19.32 -7.27
CA GLY A 180 10.57 19.59 -8.66
C GLY A 180 10.92 18.48 -9.67
N ASN A 181 11.10 17.22 -9.23
CA ASN A 181 11.47 16.13 -10.14
C ASN A 181 10.27 15.40 -10.70
N LEU A 182 9.95 15.65 -11.97
CA LEU A 182 8.93 14.96 -12.73
C LEU A 182 9.07 13.43 -12.66
N SER A 183 10.29 12.91 -12.77
CA SER A 183 10.54 11.45 -12.74
C SER A 183 10.13 10.84 -11.40
N ALA A 184 10.31 11.55 -10.30
CA ALA A 184 9.89 11.09 -8.99
C ALA A 184 8.36 11.12 -8.84
N ALA A 185 7.71 12.18 -9.29
CA ALA A 185 6.26 12.26 -9.30
C ALA A 185 5.63 11.12 -10.12
N VAL A 186 6.20 10.81 -11.29
CA VAL A 186 5.76 9.68 -12.12
C VAL A 186 5.95 8.34 -11.39
N ARG A 187 7.09 8.10 -10.73
CA ARG A 187 7.29 6.88 -9.93
C ARG A 187 6.30 6.77 -8.77
N THR A 188 5.98 7.89 -8.12
CA THR A 188 4.94 7.92 -7.07
C THR A 188 3.59 7.50 -7.61
N LEU A 189 3.20 8.05 -8.75
CA LEU A 189 1.97 7.68 -9.44
C LEU A 189 1.95 6.19 -9.78
N GLU A 190 3.04 5.66 -10.35
CA GLU A 190 3.16 4.23 -10.67
C GLU A 190 3.05 3.34 -9.43
N THR A 191 3.70 3.73 -8.34
CA THR A 191 3.61 3.03 -7.04
C THR A 191 2.18 3.02 -6.53
N SER A 192 1.50 4.15 -6.56
CA SER A 192 0.09 4.28 -6.15
C SER A 192 -0.85 3.42 -7.00
N LEU A 193 -0.66 3.40 -8.33
CA LEU A 193 -1.43 2.54 -9.25
C LEU A 193 -1.15 1.05 -9.04
N ASN A 194 0.09 0.68 -8.71
CA ASN A 194 0.45 -0.69 -8.35
C ASN A 194 -0.20 -1.12 -7.03
N ALA A 195 -0.24 -0.23 -6.04
CA ALA A 195 -0.92 -0.47 -4.77
C ALA A 195 -2.43 -0.69 -4.97
N SER A 196 -3.07 0.07 -5.87
CA SER A 196 -4.48 -0.16 -6.24
C SER A 196 -4.66 -1.54 -6.90
N ARG A 197 -3.70 -1.99 -7.71
CA ARG A 197 -3.71 -3.36 -8.29
C ARG A 197 -3.54 -4.42 -7.21
N GLU A 198 -2.67 -4.20 -6.24
CA GLU A 198 -2.50 -5.10 -5.10
C GLU A 198 -3.79 -5.22 -4.29
N LEU A 199 -4.44 -4.11 -3.96
CA LEU A 199 -5.72 -4.11 -3.25
C LEU A 199 -6.76 -4.97 -3.99
N TYR A 200 -6.86 -4.83 -5.30
CA TYR A 200 -7.77 -5.64 -6.11
C TYR A 200 -7.50 -7.14 -5.98
N PHE A 201 -6.24 -7.58 -6.06
CA PHE A 201 -5.91 -9.00 -5.90
C PHE A 201 -6.11 -9.48 -4.45
N ARG A 202 -5.79 -8.67 -3.46
CA ARG A 202 -6.06 -9.00 -2.06
C ARG A 202 -7.55 -9.25 -1.83
N LEU A 203 -8.41 -8.42 -2.40
CA LEU A 203 -9.86 -8.62 -2.31
C LEU A 203 -10.32 -9.88 -3.06
N LEU A 204 -9.75 -10.23 -4.22
CA LEU A 204 -10.04 -11.48 -4.93
C LEU A 204 -9.60 -12.73 -4.15
N MET A 205 -8.58 -12.62 -3.31
CA MET A 205 -8.08 -13.71 -2.46
C MET A 205 -8.90 -13.89 -1.18
N LEU A 206 -9.77 -12.94 -0.79
CA LEU A 206 -10.58 -13.06 0.43
C LEU A 206 -11.51 -14.28 0.42
N PRO A 207 -12.30 -14.55 -0.64
CA PRO A 207 -13.20 -15.70 -0.64
C PRO A 207 -12.48 -17.04 -0.40
N PRO A 208 -11.42 -17.41 -1.16
CA PRO A 208 -10.72 -18.67 -0.92
C PRO A 208 -10.06 -18.74 0.46
N ASP A 209 -9.46 -17.64 0.96
CA ASP A 209 -8.81 -17.65 2.27
C ASP A 209 -9.83 -17.71 3.43
N LEU A 210 -11.02 -17.10 3.29
CA LEU A 210 -12.13 -17.24 4.22
C LEU A 210 -12.69 -18.68 4.22
N VAL A 211 -12.85 -19.29 3.04
CA VAL A 211 -13.25 -20.69 2.93
C VAL A 211 -12.27 -21.62 3.64
N ARG A 212 -10.96 -21.46 3.40
CA ARG A 212 -9.92 -22.24 4.11
C ARG A 212 -9.93 -22.02 5.61
N LEU A 213 -10.11 -20.77 6.07
CA LEU A 213 -10.22 -20.48 7.49
C LEU A 213 -11.43 -21.19 8.11
N ARG A 214 -12.57 -21.18 7.41
CA ARG A 214 -13.78 -21.86 7.89
C ARG A 214 -13.61 -23.36 7.95
N ASP A 215 -13.00 -23.95 6.95
CA ASP A 215 -12.69 -25.39 6.93
C ASP A 215 -11.81 -25.79 8.12
N GLN A 216 -10.75 -25.04 8.41
CA GLN A 216 -9.93 -25.24 9.58
C GLN A 216 -10.74 -25.17 10.90
N GLN A 217 -11.64 -24.17 11.01
CA GLN A 217 -12.51 -24.03 12.18
C GLN A 217 -13.48 -25.21 12.35
N LEU A 218 -14.04 -25.71 11.26
CA LEU A 218 -14.92 -26.87 11.28
C LEU A 218 -14.17 -28.15 11.67
N ASP A 219 -12.95 -28.29 11.20
CA ASP A 219 -12.07 -29.40 11.57
C ASP A 219 -11.69 -29.35 13.07
N GLU A 220 -11.37 -28.17 13.61
CA GLU A 220 -11.15 -27.96 15.03
C GLU A 220 -12.39 -28.30 15.87
N LEU A 221 -13.60 -27.97 15.40
CA LEU A 221 -14.86 -28.30 16.06
C LEU A 221 -15.10 -29.81 16.11
N ARG A 222 -14.80 -30.53 15.03
CA ARG A 222 -14.95 -32.01 14.96
C ARG A 222 -14.03 -32.74 15.94
N HIS A 223 -12.87 -32.17 16.25
CA HIS A 223 -11.85 -32.75 17.12
C HIS A 223 -11.96 -32.33 18.59
N LYS A 224 -12.99 -31.56 18.97
CA LYS A 224 -13.23 -31.21 20.37
C LYS A 224 -13.59 -32.43 21.22
N TYR A 225 -13.20 -32.42 22.49
CA TYR A 225 -13.49 -33.50 23.43
C TYR A 225 -15.01 -33.72 23.64
N ILE A 226 -15.81 -32.65 23.60
CA ILE A 226 -17.28 -32.69 23.61
C ILE A 226 -17.76 -32.08 22.29
N THR A 227 -18.35 -32.92 21.44
CA THR A 227 -18.89 -32.51 20.13
C THR A 227 -20.42 -32.64 20.13
N THR A 228 -21.12 -31.67 19.56
CA THR A 228 -22.53 -31.73 19.23
C THR A 228 -22.73 -32.54 17.94
N GLU A 229 -23.97 -32.90 17.62
CA GLU A 229 -24.30 -33.56 16.36
C GLU A 229 -24.04 -32.65 15.16
N GLU A 230 -24.26 -31.33 15.32
CA GLU A 230 -23.91 -30.30 14.33
C GLU A 230 -22.39 -30.15 14.14
N ASP A 231 -21.59 -30.29 15.19
CA ASP A 231 -20.12 -30.30 15.10
C ASP A 231 -19.59 -31.51 14.31
N ARG A 232 -20.30 -32.66 14.36
CA ARG A 232 -19.91 -33.88 13.65
C ARG A 232 -20.31 -33.87 12.18
N ASN A 233 -21.49 -33.28 11.87
CA ASN A 233 -22.05 -33.20 10.52
C ASN A 233 -22.36 -31.75 10.16
N PRO A 234 -21.37 -30.86 10.06
CA PRO A 234 -21.60 -29.47 9.71
C PRO A 234 -22.09 -29.32 8.27
N ASN A 235 -22.90 -28.29 8.03
CA ASN A 235 -23.22 -27.91 6.66
C ASN A 235 -21.99 -27.33 5.97
N LEU A 236 -21.51 -28.04 4.93
CA LEU A 236 -20.27 -27.70 4.22
C LEU A 236 -20.47 -26.74 3.04
N ARG A 237 -21.68 -26.26 2.77
CA ARG A 237 -22.00 -25.41 1.61
C ARG A 237 -21.06 -24.22 1.47
N PHE A 238 -20.71 -23.55 2.55
CA PHE A 238 -19.77 -22.42 2.52
C PHE A 238 -18.36 -22.86 2.11
N VAL A 239 -17.92 -24.02 2.60
CA VAL A 239 -16.59 -24.57 2.29
C VAL A 239 -16.55 -25.14 0.86
N GLU A 240 -17.64 -25.69 0.40
CA GLU A 240 -17.78 -26.26 -0.97
C GLU A 240 -18.19 -25.20 -2.00
N ASN A 241 -18.04 -23.91 -1.70
CA ASN A 241 -18.41 -22.83 -2.61
C ASN A 241 -17.53 -22.83 -3.87
N ARG A 242 -18.15 -23.02 -5.02
CA ARG A 242 -17.48 -23.21 -6.32
C ARG A 242 -16.83 -21.95 -6.86
N LEU A 243 -17.38 -20.75 -6.55
CA LEU A 243 -16.70 -19.50 -6.94
C LEU A 243 -15.41 -19.32 -6.18
N ALA A 244 -15.39 -19.59 -4.86
CA ALA A 244 -14.17 -19.52 -4.06
C ALA A 244 -13.11 -20.51 -4.56
N GLU A 245 -13.52 -21.71 -4.96
CA GLU A 245 -12.65 -22.71 -5.59
C GLU A 245 -12.10 -22.20 -6.94
N ALA A 246 -12.96 -21.64 -7.81
CA ALA A 246 -12.55 -21.10 -9.10
C ALA A 246 -11.55 -19.93 -8.96
N LEU A 247 -11.75 -19.04 -7.97
CA LEU A 247 -10.80 -17.98 -7.64
C LEU A 247 -9.46 -18.55 -7.15
N ASP A 248 -9.50 -19.61 -6.36
CA ASP A 248 -8.28 -20.26 -5.85
C ASP A 248 -7.48 -20.99 -6.92
N GLN A 249 -8.16 -21.48 -7.95
CA GLN A 249 -7.56 -22.19 -9.08
C GLN A 249 -7.15 -21.25 -10.23
N ASP A 250 -7.53 -19.96 -10.19
CA ASP A 250 -7.26 -19.01 -11.27
C ASP A 250 -5.75 -18.77 -11.44
N PRO A 251 -5.19 -18.96 -12.65
CA PRO A 251 -3.75 -18.85 -12.88
C PRO A 251 -3.19 -17.45 -12.63
N GLU A 252 -3.93 -16.38 -12.95
CA GLU A 252 -3.46 -14.99 -12.77
C GLU A 252 -3.45 -14.62 -11.29
N ILE A 253 -4.48 -15.00 -10.53
CA ILE A 253 -4.55 -14.80 -9.08
C ILE A 253 -3.40 -15.54 -8.40
N ASN A 254 -3.14 -16.80 -8.78
CA ASN A 254 -2.06 -17.61 -8.22
C ASN A 254 -0.67 -17.09 -8.60
N ALA A 255 -0.48 -16.62 -9.82
CA ALA A 255 0.76 -15.99 -10.23
C ALA A 255 1.03 -14.71 -9.40
N TYR A 256 0.00 -13.88 -9.20
CA TYR A 256 0.13 -12.68 -8.38
C TYR A 256 0.38 -13.00 -6.91
N ARG A 257 -0.36 -13.95 -6.33
CA ARG A 257 -0.17 -14.46 -4.97
C ARG A 257 1.28 -14.90 -4.74
N SER A 258 1.83 -15.67 -5.67
CA SER A 258 3.19 -16.20 -5.57
C SER A 258 4.27 -15.13 -5.73
N ALA A 259 4.09 -14.22 -6.70
CA ALA A 259 5.04 -13.14 -6.99
C ALA A 259 5.20 -12.17 -5.81
N TYR A 260 4.09 -11.84 -5.15
CA TYR A 260 4.05 -10.87 -4.04
C TYR A 260 3.93 -11.52 -2.66
N LYS A 261 3.92 -12.86 -2.59
CA LYS A 261 3.80 -13.66 -1.34
C LYS A 261 2.61 -13.24 -0.49
N LEU A 262 1.46 -13.03 -1.13
CA LEU A 262 0.24 -12.58 -0.44
C LEU A 262 -0.54 -13.75 0.13
N SER A 263 -0.95 -13.63 1.39
CA SER A 263 -1.82 -14.58 2.08
C SER A 263 -2.51 -13.89 3.26
N TRP A 264 -3.86 -13.91 3.27
CA TRP A 264 -4.63 -13.39 4.40
C TRP A 264 -4.44 -14.25 5.67
N ILE A 265 -4.34 -15.55 5.49
CA ILE A 265 -4.22 -16.49 6.62
C ILE A 265 -2.88 -16.28 7.35
N GLU A 266 -1.79 -16.09 6.61
CA GLU A 266 -0.46 -15.95 7.19
C GLU A 266 -0.17 -14.53 7.69
N GLN A 267 -0.63 -13.52 6.95
CA GLN A 267 -0.29 -12.12 7.20
C GLN A 267 -1.31 -11.39 8.08
N ASP A 268 -2.60 -11.75 7.95
CA ASP A 268 -3.71 -10.96 8.48
C ASP A 268 -4.81 -11.83 9.13
N ARG A 269 -4.43 -12.90 9.80
CA ARG A 269 -5.38 -13.88 10.40
C ARG A 269 -6.37 -13.23 11.37
N VAL A 270 -5.98 -12.19 12.08
CA VAL A 270 -6.86 -11.48 13.04
C VAL A 270 -7.99 -10.79 12.29
N THR A 271 -7.68 -10.03 11.24
CA THR A 271 -8.64 -9.37 10.36
C THR A 271 -9.57 -10.37 9.69
N LEU A 272 -8.99 -11.45 9.14
CA LEU A 272 -9.74 -12.51 8.49
C LEU A 272 -10.71 -13.20 9.46
N THR A 273 -10.29 -13.44 10.71
CA THR A 273 -11.13 -14.05 11.75
C THR A 273 -12.26 -13.11 12.18
N ALA A 274 -11.98 -11.82 12.32
CA ALA A 274 -13.02 -10.82 12.65
C ALA A 274 -14.06 -10.74 11.52
N LEU A 275 -13.59 -10.66 10.28
CA LEU A 275 -14.48 -10.63 9.12
C LEU A 275 -15.31 -11.91 8.98
N MET A 276 -14.73 -13.08 9.26
CA MET A 276 -15.48 -14.34 9.30
C MET A 276 -16.63 -14.30 10.30
N ARG A 277 -16.42 -13.74 11.50
CA ARG A 277 -17.49 -13.61 12.50
C ARG A 277 -18.64 -12.72 12.00
N GLU A 278 -18.33 -11.62 11.34
CA GLU A 278 -19.34 -10.73 10.75
C GLU A 278 -20.11 -11.44 9.63
N ILE A 279 -19.43 -12.22 8.78
CA ILE A 279 -20.07 -13.01 7.73
C ILE A 279 -21.02 -14.05 8.32
N LEU A 280 -20.55 -14.84 9.30
CA LEU A 280 -21.37 -15.87 9.95
C LEU A 280 -22.60 -15.30 10.66
N ALA A 281 -22.54 -14.06 11.16
CA ALA A 281 -23.65 -13.37 11.81
C ALA A 281 -24.62 -12.72 10.82
N SER A 282 -24.30 -12.64 9.53
CA SER A 282 -25.08 -11.93 8.52
C SER A 282 -26.29 -12.72 8.04
N ASP A 283 -27.37 -11.99 7.69
CA ASP A 283 -28.54 -12.59 7.05
C ASP A 283 -28.19 -13.22 5.71
N VAL A 284 -27.26 -12.64 4.94
CA VAL A 284 -26.78 -13.17 3.66
C VAL A 284 -26.22 -14.58 3.82
N TYR A 285 -25.43 -14.80 4.89
CA TYR A 285 -24.88 -16.14 5.16
C TYR A 285 -25.97 -17.11 5.54
N ARG A 286 -26.91 -16.72 6.41
CA ARG A 286 -28.02 -17.57 6.87
C ARG A 286 -28.89 -18.00 5.70
N GLU A 287 -29.35 -17.05 4.89
CA GLU A 287 -30.16 -17.32 3.69
C GLU A 287 -29.45 -18.28 2.72
N TYR A 288 -28.14 -18.08 2.51
CA TYR A 288 -27.35 -18.97 1.64
C TYR A 288 -27.22 -20.38 2.18
N MET A 289 -27.04 -20.55 3.50
CA MET A 289 -26.91 -21.86 4.13
C MET A 289 -28.24 -22.64 4.17
N GLU A 290 -29.38 -21.96 4.14
CA GLU A 290 -30.74 -22.57 4.13
C GLU A 290 -31.21 -23.00 2.73
N LEU A 291 -30.52 -22.61 1.66
CA LEU A 291 -30.91 -22.99 0.30
C LEU A 291 -30.97 -24.52 0.13
N PRO A 292 -31.93 -25.07 -0.60
CA PRO A 292 -32.03 -26.52 -0.83
C PRO A 292 -30.85 -27.05 -1.68
N ALA A 293 -30.38 -26.25 -2.64
CA ALA A 293 -29.23 -26.56 -3.49
C ALA A 293 -28.50 -25.25 -3.87
N SER A 294 -27.25 -25.34 -4.27
CA SER A 294 -26.49 -24.25 -4.85
C SER A 294 -25.89 -24.68 -6.19
N ASP A 295 -25.76 -23.73 -7.09
CA ASP A 295 -24.99 -23.82 -8.33
C ASP A 295 -23.92 -22.73 -8.35
N PHE A 296 -23.15 -22.66 -9.43
CA PHE A 296 -22.09 -21.66 -9.54
C PHE A 296 -22.63 -20.23 -9.50
N HIS A 297 -23.77 -19.98 -10.12
CA HIS A 297 -24.42 -18.68 -10.12
C HIS A 297 -24.82 -18.25 -8.70
N THR A 298 -25.46 -19.15 -7.96
CA THR A 298 -25.84 -18.93 -6.56
C THR A 298 -24.63 -18.64 -5.67
N ASP A 299 -23.54 -19.39 -5.88
CA ASP A 299 -22.28 -19.22 -5.16
C ASP A 299 -21.62 -17.86 -5.49
N ALA A 300 -21.71 -17.42 -6.74
CA ALA A 300 -21.20 -16.12 -7.18
C ALA A 300 -22.04 -14.96 -6.62
N GLU A 301 -23.37 -15.06 -6.66
CA GLU A 301 -24.26 -14.06 -6.07
C GLU A 301 -24.09 -13.97 -4.53
N PHE A 302 -23.85 -15.10 -3.86
CA PHE A 302 -23.55 -15.11 -2.45
C PHE A 302 -22.33 -14.22 -2.14
N TRP A 303 -21.18 -14.45 -2.79
CA TRP A 303 -19.99 -13.66 -2.57
C TRP A 303 -20.15 -12.19 -2.97
N ARG A 304 -20.87 -11.91 -4.06
CA ARG A 304 -21.17 -10.52 -4.44
C ARG A 304 -21.99 -9.80 -3.38
N ASN A 305 -22.96 -10.51 -2.76
CA ASN A 305 -23.77 -9.97 -1.67
C ASN A 305 -22.96 -9.83 -0.37
N ILE A 306 -22.09 -10.78 -0.03
CA ILE A 306 -21.17 -10.68 1.10
C ILE A 306 -20.26 -9.45 0.96
N PHE A 307 -19.66 -9.20 -0.21
CA PHE A 307 -18.88 -7.99 -0.42
C PHE A 307 -19.71 -6.72 -0.23
N LYS A 308 -20.89 -6.64 -0.85
CA LYS A 308 -21.73 -5.42 -0.80
C LYS A 308 -22.33 -5.13 0.57
N LYS A 309 -22.78 -6.16 1.27
CA LYS A 309 -23.60 -6.00 2.47
C LYS A 309 -22.84 -6.20 3.77
N VAL A 310 -21.69 -6.88 3.72
CA VAL A 310 -20.88 -7.21 4.90
C VAL A 310 -19.48 -6.55 4.77
N ILE A 311 -18.65 -6.99 3.81
CA ILE A 311 -17.24 -6.62 3.77
C ILE A 311 -17.06 -5.10 3.58
N PHE A 312 -17.71 -4.50 2.57
CA PHE A 312 -17.61 -3.05 2.31
C PHE A 312 -18.39 -2.18 3.31
N ARG A 313 -19.03 -2.78 4.31
CA ARG A 313 -19.71 -2.08 5.41
C ARG A 313 -19.07 -2.35 6.76
N SER A 314 -18.10 -3.23 6.83
CA SER A 314 -17.35 -3.52 8.04
C SER A 314 -16.38 -2.37 8.32
N GLU A 315 -16.70 -1.53 9.31
CA GLU A 315 -15.82 -0.43 9.73
C GLU A 315 -14.45 -0.94 10.15
N ASN A 316 -14.41 -2.08 10.87
CA ASN A 316 -13.15 -2.68 11.30
C ASN A 316 -12.27 -3.10 10.11
N PHE A 317 -12.89 -3.71 9.09
CA PHE A 317 -12.16 -4.13 7.90
C PHE A 317 -11.66 -2.92 7.11
N LEU A 318 -12.49 -1.91 6.91
CA LEU A 318 -12.10 -0.69 6.18
C LEU A 318 -10.95 0.04 6.88
N LEU A 319 -11.04 0.24 8.20
CA LEU A 319 -9.97 0.84 8.99
C LEU A 319 -8.67 0.04 8.92
N ASP A 320 -8.77 -1.29 8.97
CA ASP A 320 -7.61 -2.17 8.87
C ASP A 320 -6.96 -2.09 7.47
N MET A 321 -7.75 -1.94 6.42
CA MET A 321 -7.24 -1.74 5.05
C MET A 321 -6.57 -0.38 4.86
N GLU A 322 -7.15 0.70 5.39
CA GLU A 322 -6.52 2.03 5.38
C GLU A 322 -5.19 2.04 6.12
N ASP A 323 -5.09 1.26 7.20
CA ASP A 323 -3.86 1.14 7.97
C ASP A 323 -2.74 0.33 7.27
N LYS A 324 -3.10 -0.52 6.32
CA LYS A 324 -2.13 -1.34 5.59
C LYS A 324 -1.32 -0.54 4.57
N SER A 325 -1.96 0.42 3.92
CA SER A 325 -1.29 1.22 2.90
C SER A 325 -1.88 2.63 2.81
N VAL A 326 -1.01 3.62 2.82
CA VAL A 326 -1.36 5.03 2.60
C VAL A 326 -1.96 5.29 1.21
N TYR A 327 -1.74 4.38 0.27
CA TYR A 327 -2.24 4.49 -1.09
C TYR A 327 -3.68 3.98 -1.25
N TRP A 328 -4.26 3.31 -0.23
CA TRP A 328 -5.58 2.67 -0.32
C TRP A 328 -6.73 3.50 0.23
N ASN A 329 -6.44 4.66 0.84
CA ASN A 329 -7.43 5.45 1.60
C ASN A 329 -8.75 5.66 0.84
N ASP A 330 -8.69 6.05 -0.43
CA ASP A 330 -9.89 6.35 -1.20
C ASP A 330 -10.17 5.30 -2.31
N ASP A 331 -9.42 4.21 -2.35
CA ASP A 331 -9.48 3.25 -3.45
C ASP A 331 -10.59 2.22 -3.31
N MET A 332 -11.05 1.94 -2.08
CA MET A 332 -11.93 0.81 -1.78
C MET A 332 -13.22 0.83 -2.60
N GLU A 333 -13.84 1.99 -2.80
CA GLU A 333 -15.08 2.11 -3.56
C GLU A 333 -14.88 1.77 -5.05
N ILE A 334 -13.84 2.33 -5.66
CA ILE A 334 -13.53 2.11 -7.08
C ILE A 334 -13.08 0.67 -7.30
N ILE A 335 -12.15 0.18 -6.48
CA ILE A 335 -11.63 -1.18 -6.58
C ILE A 335 -12.70 -2.22 -6.25
N GLY A 336 -13.55 -1.94 -5.27
CA GLY A 336 -14.71 -2.77 -4.96
C GLY A 336 -15.67 -2.93 -6.16
N THR A 337 -15.86 -1.88 -6.94
CA THR A 337 -16.64 -1.95 -8.19
C THR A 337 -16.00 -2.89 -9.22
N PHE A 338 -14.68 -2.85 -9.38
CA PHE A 338 -13.95 -3.76 -10.27
C PHE A 338 -13.97 -5.20 -9.77
N LEU A 339 -13.82 -5.40 -8.45
CA LEU A 339 -13.98 -6.70 -7.83
C LEU A 339 -15.35 -7.32 -8.18
N LEU A 340 -16.44 -6.61 -7.87
CA LEU A 340 -17.79 -7.10 -8.13
C LEU A 340 -18.04 -7.40 -9.61
N LYS A 341 -17.44 -6.63 -10.52
CA LYS A 341 -17.47 -6.88 -11.96
C LYS A 341 -16.70 -8.15 -12.32
N THR A 342 -15.57 -8.40 -11.68
CA THR A 342 -14.79 -9.62 -11.89
C THR A 342 -15.51 -10.85 -11.38
N LEU A 343 -16.12 -10.81 -10.17
CA LEU A 343 -16.92 -11.92 -9.67
C LEU A 343 -18.11 -12.24 -10.61
N LYS A 344 -18.72 -11.20 -11.20
CA LYS A 344 -19.73 -11.39 -12.23
C LYS A 344 -19.17 -12.04 -13.49
N ARG A 345 -17.94 -11.68 -13.92
CA ARG A 345 -17.30 -12.29 -15.07
C ARG A 345 -16.99 -13.78 -14.86
N PHE A 346 -16.60 -14.17 -13.64
CA PHE A 346 -16.46 -15.59 -13.29
C PHE A 346 -17.76 -16.35 -13.50
N ASP A 347 -18.88 -15.76 -13.08
CA ASP A 347 -20.22 -16.32 -13.27
C ASP A 347 -20.62 -16.38 -14.76
N ASP A 348 -20.49 -15.26 -15.48
CA ASP A 348 -20.85 -15.15 -16.90
C ASP A 348 -20.01 -16.09 -17.80
N LEU A 349 -18.78 -16.44 -17.41
CA LEU A 349 -17.84 -17.27 -18.18
C LEU A 349 -17.78 -18.73 -17.70
N TYR A 350 -18.56 -19.08 -16.68
CA TYR A 350 -18.61 -20.45 -16.19
C TYR A 350 -19.41 -21.35 -17.14
N ASP A 351 -18.78 -22.42 -17.61
CA ASP A 351 -19.43 -23.44 -18.43
C ASP A 351 -19.90 -24.60 -17.56
N VAL A 352 -21.21 -24.76 -17.46
CA VAL A 352 -21.87 -25.82 -16.68
C VAL A 352 -21.50 -27.22 -17.19
N GLN A 353 -21.23 -27.39 -18.49
CA GLN A 353 -20.93 -28.71 -19.08
C GLN A 353 -19.50 -29.17 -18.69
N THR A 354 -18.55 -28.25 -18.71
CA THR A 354 -17.15 -28.56 -18.38
C THR A 354 -16.84 -28.37 -16.91
N GLY A 355 -17.70 -27.66 -16.15
CA GLY A 355 -17.46 -27.29 -14.75
C GLY A 355 -16.31 -26.31 -14.57
N ARG A 356 -15.98 -25.49 -15.59
CA ARG A 356 -14.81 -24.60 -15.59
C ARG A 356 -15.14 -23.22 -16.13
N VAL A 357 -14.34 -22.24 -15.74
CA VAL A 357 -14.34 -20.91 -16.32
C VAL A 357 -13.57 -20.96 -17.65
N THR A 358 -14.22 -20.56 -18.74
CA THR A 358 -13.75 -20.81 -20.11
C THR A 358 -12.78 -19.79 -20.69
N GLN A 359 -12.64 -18.62 -20.05
CA GLN A 359 -11.77 -17.52 -20.47
C GLN A 359 -11.14 -16.85 -19.25
N GLU A 360 -10.23 -15.88 -19.46
CA GLU A 360 -9.62 -15.09 -18.39
C GLU A 360 -10.65 -14.12 -17.77
N PRO A 361 -11.16 -14.39 -16.56
CA PRO A 361 -12.16 -13.53 -15.92
C PRO A 361 -11.55 -12.31 -15.24
N VAL A 362 -10.28 -12.40 -14.82
CA VAL A 362 -9.56 -11.30 -14.14
C VAL A 362 -9.41 -10.12 -15.08
N LEU A 363 -9.69 -8.91 -14.56
CA LEU A 363 -9.58 -7.70 -15.37
C LEU A 363 -8.10 -7.34 -15.59
N PRO A 364 -7.66 -7.03 -16.82
CA PRO A 364 -6.29 -6.61 -17.09
C PRO A 364 -5.96 -5.32 -16.33
N LYS A 365 -4.67 -5.09 -16.05
CA LYS A 365 -4.24 -3.89 -15.32
C LYS A 365 -4.74 -2.62 -16.02
N TYR A 366 -4.45 -2.46 -17.28
CA TYR A 366 -4.95 -1.39 -18.16
C TYR A 366 -5.79 -1.98 -19.28
N LYS A 367 -6.65 -1.18 -19.88
CA LYS A 367 -7.43 -1.59 -21.04
C LYS A 367 -6.54 -1.78 -22.28
N ASP A 368 -5.62 -0.86 -22.48
CA ASP A 368 -4.70 -0.78 -23.61
C ASP A 368 -3.42 0.00 -23.22
N GLU A 369 -2.50 0.14 -24.17
CA GLU A 369 -1.24 0.86 -23.97
C GLU A 369 -1.43 2.39 -23.83
N GLU A 370 -2.51 2.94 -24.38
CA GLU A 370 -2.84 4.36 -24.23
C GLU A 370 -3.20 4.65 -22.77
N ASP A 371 -4.06 3.83 -22.16
CA ASP A 371 -4.41 3.96 -20.74
C ASP A 371 -3.19 3.74 -19.82
N ALA A 372 -2.24 2.88 -20.22
CA ALA A 372 -1.00 2.67 -19.46
C ALA A 372 -0.10 3.90 -19.41
N ARG A 373 -0.06 4.71 -20.47
CA ARG A 373 0.73 5.93 -20.55
C ARG A 373 0.00 7.17 -20.05
N PHE A 374 -1.31 7.17 -20.14
CA PHE A 374 -2.17 8.32 -19.86
C PHE A 374 -1.86 9.01 -18.52
N GLY A 375 -1.62 8.26 -17.46
CA GLY A 375 -1.34 8.84 -16.14
C GLY A 375 -0.04 9.64 -16.08
N ALA A 376 1.03 9.07 -16.63
CA ALA A 376 2.34 9.73 -16.68
C ALA A 376 2.33 10.97 -17.57
N GLU A 377 1.65 10.88 -18.72
CA GLU A 377 1.49 12.00 -19.65
C GLU A 377 0.69 13.14 -18.99
N LEU A 378 -0.47 12.83 -18.40
CA LEU A 378 -1.32 13.81 -17.71
C LEU A 378 -0.56 14.53 -16.58
N LEU A 379 0.13 13.77 -15.74
CA LEU A 379 0.95 14.33 -14.66
C LEU A 379 2.06 15.22 -15.21
N SER A 380 2.73 14.79 -16.29
CA SER A 380 3.78 15.54 -16.94
C SER A 380 3.28 16.86 -17.52
N TYR A 381 2.12 16.85 -18.20
CA TYR A 381 1.51 18.06 -18.71
C TYR A 381 1.11 19.02 -17.60
N ALA A 382 0.50 18.51 -16.53
CA ALA A 382 0.08 19.33 -15.39
C ALA A 382 1.28 20.01 -14.69
N LEU A 383 2.40 19.30 -14.53
CA LEU A 383 3.61 19.84 -13.90
C LEU A 383 4.37 20.79 -14.82
N ASN A 384 4.63 20.40 -16.06
CA ASN A 384 5.46 21.20 -16.99
C ASN A 384 4.78 22.50 -17.44
N ASN A 385 3.43 22.53 -17.49
CA ASN A 385 2.67 23.70 -17.91
C ASN A 385 1.96 24.39 -16.75
N ARG A 386 2.36 24.11 -15.50
CA ARG A 386 1.71 24.61 -14.29
C ARG A 386 1.45 26.12 -14.31
N GLU A 387 2.49 26.92 -14.62
CA GLU A 387 2.39 28.37 -14.64
C GLU A 387 1.42 28.86 -15.74
N LEU A 388 1.46 28.24 -16.91
CA LEU A 388 0.52 28.54 -17.99
C LEU A 388 -0.92 28.22 -17.59
N TYR A 389 -1.16 27.03 -17.03
CA TYR A 389 -2.51 26.62 -16.61
C TYR A 389 -3.00 27.47 -15.43
N ARG A 390 -2.11 27.86 -14.51
CA ARG A 390 -2.44 28.80 -13.44
C ARG A 390 -2.87 30.16 -14.01
N SER A 391 -2.20 30.67 -15.02
CA SER A 391 -2.60 31.92 -15.69
C SER A 391 -3.98 31.81 -16.34
N TYR A 392 -4.38 30.63 -16.82
CA TYR A 392 -5.74 30.41 -17.34
C TYR A 392 -6.78 30.43 -16.20
N ILE A 393 -6.48 29.78 -15.08
CA ILE A 393 -7.34 29.81 -13.90
C ILE A 393 -7.57 31.26 -13.46
N ASP A 394 -6.51 32.04 -13.32
CA ASP A 394 -6.59 33.45 -12.89
C ASP A 394 -7.35 34.35 -13.90
N ARG A 395 -7.26 34.00 -15.18
CA ARG A 395 -7.94 34.77 -16.25
C ARG A 395 -9.43 34.47 -16.41
N TYR A 396 -9.82 33.19 -16.22
CA TYR A 396 -11.16 32.72 -16.54
C TYR A 396 -12.08 32.55 -15.33
N ILE A 397 -11.55 32.56 -14.12
CA ILE A 397 -12.37 32.63 -12.91
C ILE A 397 -12.89 34.04 -12.75
N ASP A 398 -14.20 34.17 -12.49
CA ASP A 398 -14.82 35.43 -12.20
C ASP A 398 -14.32 36.03 -10.88
N SER A 399 -13.38 36.96 -10.97
CA SER A 399 -12.76 37.62 -9.82
C SER A 399 -13.73 38.47 -8.98
N SER A 400 -14.95 38.72 -9.49
CA SER A 400 -16.00 39.40 -8.71
C SER A 400 -16.65 38.45 -7.67
N GLN A 401 -16.56 37.15 -7.90
CA GLN A 401 -17.16 36.13 -7.03
C GLN A 401 -16.10 35.34 -6.26
N TRP A 402 -14.93 35.13 -6.85
CA TRP A 402 -13.88 34.28 -6.31
C TRP A 402 -12.52 34.96 -6.36
N ASP A 403 -11.88 35.07 -5.19
CA ASP A 403 -10.50 35.52 -5.11
C ASP A 403 -9.58 34.35 -5.46
N THR A 404 -8.92 34.38 -6.62
CA THR A 404 -8.05 33.28 -7.09
C THR A 404 -6.83 33.05 -6.20
N GLU A 405 -6.40 34.05 -5.40
CA GLU A 405 -5.33 33.92 -4.43
C GLU A 405 -5.76 33.09 -3.19
N ARG A 406 -7.06 32.98 -2.94
CA ARG A 406 -7.65 32.27 -1.81
C ARG A 406 -8.21 30.90 -2.16
N LEU A 407 -8.03 30.44 -3.40
CA LEU A 407 -8.43 29.09 -3.79
C LEU A 407 -7.67 28.05 -2.96
N ALA A 408 -8.39 27.05 -2.47
CA ALA A 408 -7.75 25.92 -1.79
C ALA A 408 -6.79 25.20 -2.75
N LEU A 409 -5.65 24.73 -2.24
CA LEU A 409 -4.66 24.02 -3.06
C LEU A 409 -5.28 22.86 -3.83
N MET A 410 -6.22 22.12 -3.21
CA MET A 410 -6.89 20.99 -3.84
C MET A 410 -7.70 21.43 -5.07
N ASP A 411 -8.42 22.56 -4.98
CA ASP A 411 -9.21 23.09 -6.11
C ASP A 411 -8.29 23.48 -7.28
N VAL A 412 -7.17 24.12 -6.96
CA VAL A 412 -6.12 24.46 -7.96
C VAL A 412 -5.58 23.19 -8.62
N VAL A 413 -5.27 22.16 -7.86
CA VAL A 413 -4.74 20.87 -8.38
C VAL A 413 -5.76 20.20 -9.30
N ILE A 414 -7.03 20.16 -8.91
CA ILE A 414 -8.11 19.59 -9.73
C ILE A 414 -8.22 20.36 -11.05
N MET A 415 -8.20 21.69 -11.01
CA MET A 415 -8.27 22.53 -12.22
C MET A 415 -7.03 22.34 -13.10
N LEU A 416 -5.83 22.31 -12.54
CA LEU A 416 -4.59 22.04 -13.29
C LEU A 416 -4.64 20.69 -14.00
N THR A 417 -5.14 19.65 -13.31
CA THR A 417 -5.28 18.29 -13.88
C THR A 417 -6.37 18.25 -14.95
N ALA A 418 -7.43 19.05 -14.81
CA ALA A 418 -8.53 19.11 -15.79
C ALA A 418 -8.16 19.87 -17.07
N ILE A 419 -7.24 20.83 -16.98
CA ILE A 419 -6.75 21.59 -18.14
C ILE A 419 -5.66 20.82 -18.90
N ALA A 420 -4.86 20.01 -18.18
CA ALA A 420 -3.78 19.21 -18.73
C ALA A 420 -4.30 18.06 -19.61
#